data_a3ec655dd30dda048a3ae9f69fdfdfe0
#
_entry.id   a3ec655dd30dda048a3ae9f69fdfdfe0
#
_cell.length_a   1.000
_cell.length_b   1.000
_cell.length_c   1.000
_cell.angle_alpha   90.00
_cell.angle_beta   90.00
_cell.angle_gamma   90.00
#
_symmetry.space_group_name_H-M   'P 1'
#
loop_
_entity.id
_entity.type
_entity.pdbx_description
1 polymer ?
#
loop_
_entity_poly.entity_id
_entity_poly.type
_entity_poly.pdbx_seq_one_letter_code
_entity_poly.pdbx_strand_id
1 'polypeptide(L)'
;MRVLLKLVLDCEADAAWRALRSPDVFRQVSSPFMAFESLDAGGFTSQWSDGEHHVSAKAFGLIPAGEQIIDISTEERLDRVRGRHASPALVRIVHDTGRGLTWPLTITTGWHHRMAVSELPGGRTLYRDELSFSAGVLTPAVWLAYWGFWQWRALAIRRAAPYW
;
A
#
# COMPACT_ATOMS: atom_id res chain seq x y z
N MET A 1 -10.21 7.18 10.92
CA MET A 1 -10.52 7.93 9.65
C MET A 1 -10.04 7.11 8.46
N ARG A 2 -10.37 7.56 7.21
CA ARG A 2 -9.93 6.83 6.00
C ARG A 2 -9.27 7.76 5.01
N VAL A 3 -8.25 7.24 4.31
CA VAL A 3 -7.67 7.84 3.09
C VAL A 3 -8.00 6.91 1.93
N LEU A 4 -8.53 7.46 0.85
CA LEU A 4 -8.97 6.69 -0.32
C LEU A 4 -8.29 7.22 -1.57
N LEU A 5 -7.75 6.32 -2.39
CA LEU A 5 -7.27 6.61 -3.73
C LEU A 5 -7.93 5.69 -4.76
N LYS A 6 -8.16 6.24 -5.94
CA LYS A 6 -8.59 5.49 -7.12
C LYS A 6 -7.82 5.98 -8.32
N LEU A 7 -7.05 5.08 -8.95
CA LEU A 7 -6.19 5.39 -10.08
C LEU A 7 -6.48 4.46 -11.25
N VAL A 8 -6.26 4.94 -12.45
CA VAL A 8 -6.06 4.11 -13.64
C VAL A 8 -4.56 4.09 -13.92
N LEU A 9 -4.00 2.89 -14.03
CA LEU A 9 -2.57 2.67 -14.26
C LEU A 9 -2.37 2.15 -15.68
N ASP A 10 -1.31 2.64 -16.32
CA ASP A 10 -0.93 2.25 -17.68
C ASP A 10 -0.01 1.00 -17.63
N CYS A 11 -0.56 -0.09 -17.11
CA CYS A 11 0.05 -1.40 -17.07
C CYS A 11 -1.03 -2.48 -16.93
N GLU A 12 -0.69 -3.70 -17.28
CA GLU A 12 -1.57 -4.86 -17.11
C GLU A 12 -1.78 -5.21 -15.64
N ALA A 13 -2.94 -5.82 -15.33
CA ALA A 13 -3.31 -6.16 -13.95
C ALA A 13 -2.34 -7.14 -13.28
N ASP A 14 -1.72 -8.04 -14.05
CA ASP A 14 -0.71 -8.96 -13.54
C ASP A 14 0.60 -8.23 -13.16
N ALA A 15 1.00 -7.23 -13.94
CA ALA A 15 2.16 -6.40 -13.62
C ALA A 15 1.91 -5.58 -12.36
N ALA A 16 0.76 -4.91 -12.27
CA ALA A 16 0.35 -4.19 -11.06
C ALA A 16 0.28 -5.09 -9.82
N TRP A 17 -0.23 -6.32 -9.97
CA TRP A 17 -0.30 -7.29 -8.88
C TRP A 17 1.09 -7.69 -8.36
N ARG A 18 2.05 -7.96 -9.26
CA ARG A 18 3.44 -8.25 -8.86
C ARG A 18 4.08 -7.04 -8.16
N ALA A 19 3.83 -5.84 -8.70
CA ALA A 19 4.36 -4.60 -8.14
C ALA A 19 3.85 -4.31 -6.73
N LEU A 20 2.55 -4.52 -6.45
CA LEU A 20 1.98 -4.35 -5.11
C LEU A 20 2.59 -5.29 -4.08
N ARG A 21 3.04 -6.46 -4.51
CA ARG A 21 3.68 -7.45 -3.64
C ARG A 21 5.21 -7.31 -3.55
N SER A 22 5.79 -6.29 -4.19
CA SER A 22 7.23 -6.06 -4.18
C SER A 22 7.65 -5.07 -3.09
N PRO A 23 8.52 -5.48 -2.13
CA PRO A 23 9.14 -4.57 -1.18
C PRO A 23 9.93 -3.44 -1.86
N ASP A 24 10.55 -3.70 -3.01
CA ASP A 24 11.30 -2.67 -3.73
C ASP A 24 10.39 -1.59 -4.31
N VAL A 25 9.24 -1.99 -4.88
CA VAL A 25 8.22 -1.03 -5.35
C VAL A 25 7.65 -0.24 -4.16
N PHE A 26 7.36 -0.92 -3.03
CA PHE A 26 6.91 -0.26 -1.81
C PHE A 26 7.91 0.82 -1.35
N ARG A 27 9.21 0.53 -1.32
CA ARG A 27 10.26 1.48 -0.96
C ARG A 27 10.37 2.61 -1.99
N GLN A 28 10.33 2.28 -3.28
CA GLN A 28 10.39 3.25 -4.37
C GLN A 28 9.26 4.27 -4.30
N VAL A 29 8.01 3.84 -4.15
CA VAL A 29 6.84 4.75 -4.14
C VAL A 29 6.70 5.52 -2.84
N SER A 30 7.38 5.10 -1.77
CA SER A 30 7.42 5.80 -0.49
C SER A 30 8.51 6.87 -0.43
N SER A 31 9.56 6.74 -1.24
CA SER A 31 10.66 7.70 -1.33
C SER A 31 10.21 9.02 -2.00
N PRO A 32 10.76 10.20 -1.62
CA PRO A 32 11.80 10.41 -0.61
C PRO A 32 11.27 10.57 0.81
N PHE A 33 9.94 10.56 1.03
CA PHE A 33 9.37 10.90 2.34
C PHE A 33 9.63 9.83 3.40
N MET A 34 9.60 8.56 2.98
CA MET A 34 9.87 7.44 3.89
C MET A 34 10.86 6.47 3.26
N ALA A 35 11.83 6.06 4.05
CA ALA A 35 12.73 4.94 3.76
C ALA A 35 12.46 3.81 4.75
N PHE A 36 12.52 2.57 4.25
CA PHE A 36 12.29 1.37 5.05
C PHE A 36 13.45 0.41 4.91
N GLU A 37 13.85 -0.21 6.02
CA GLU A 37 14.87 -1.24 6.09
C GLU A 37 14.26 -2.46 6.79
N SER A 38 14.52 -3.67 6.25
CA SER A 38 14.08 -4.90 6.90
C SER A 38 14.92 -5.16 8.14
N LEU A 39 14.29 -5.56 9.23
CA LEU A 39 14.91 -6.04 10.46
C LEU A 39 14.88 -7.57 10.54
N ASP A 40 14.25 -8.25 9.58
CA ASP A 40 14.27 -9.69 9.46
C ASP A 40 15.65 -10.18 9.02
N ALA A 41 16.08 -11.35 9.51
CA ALA A 41 17.44 -11.88 9.30
C ALA A 41 17.82 -12.08 7.81
N GLY A 42 16.84 -12.25 6.92
CA GLY A 42 17.03 -12.41 5.46
C GLY A 42 16.94 -11.11 4.67
N GLY A 43 16.65 -9.97 5.31
CA GLY A 43 16.34 -8.72 4.62
C GLY A 43 15.02 -8.79 3.85
N PHE A 44 14.81 -7.85 2.92
CA PHE A 44 13.65 -7.90 2.04
C PHE A 44 13.78 -9.02 1.00
N THR A 45 12.70 -9.77 0.83
CA THR A 45 12.54 -10.75 -0.25
C THR A 45 12.11 -10.04 -1.55
N SER A 46 12.12 -10.73 -2.68
CA SER A 46 11.65 -10.16 -3.96
C SER A 46 10.15 -9.88 -3.97
N GLN A 47 9.39 -10.62 -3.19
CA GLN A 47 7.94 -10.48 -3.01
C GLN A 47 7.60 -10.64 -1.53
N TRP A 48 6.63 -9.84 -1.03
CA TRP A 48 6.05 -10.09 0.28
C TRP A 48 5.43 -11.50 0.33
N SER A 49 5.82 -12.28 1.33
CA SER A 49 5.06 -13.46 1.74
C SER A 49 3.92 -13.04 2.65
N ASP A 50 2.87 -13.87 2.75
CA ASP A 50 1.84 -13.65 3.77
C ASP A 50 2.45 -13.78 5.17
N GLY A 51 2.01 -12.93 6.09
CA GLY A 51 2.46 -12.86 7.47
C GLY A 51 3.22 -11.59 7.83
N GLU A 52 3.81 -11.58 9.01
CA GLU A 52 4.46 -10.42 9.61
C GLU A 52 5.89 -10.21 9.06
N HIS A 53 6.23 -8.95 8.77
CA HIS A 53 7.56 -8.49 8.37
C HIS A 53 7.97 -7.32 9.26
N HIS A 54 9.11 -7.45 9.91
CA HIS A 54 9.62 -6.41 10.82
C HIS A 54 10.47 -5.40 10.04
N VAL A 55 10.12 -4.12 10.12
CA VAL A 55 10.83 -3.06 9.41
C VAL A 55 11.08 -1.85 10.30
N SER A 56 12.21 -1.19 10.08
CA SER A 56 12.47 0.17 10.56
C SER A 56 12.05 1.19 9.50
N ALA A 57 11.58 2.34 9.96
CA ALA A 57 11.18 3.46 9.13
C ALA A 57 12.01 4.70 9.44
N LYS A 58 12.40 5.45 8.40
CA LYS A 58 13.11 6.73 8.51
C LYS A 58 12.39 7.78 7.66
N ALA A 59 12.03 8.91 8.27
CA ALA A 59 11.52 10.04 7.52
C ALA A 59 12.65 10.69 6.72
N PHE A 60 12.40 10.97 5.44
CA PHE A 60 13.38 11.51 4.48
C PHE A 60 14.70 10.72 4.41
N GLY A 61 14.67 9.44 4.76
CA GLY A 61 15.83 8.57 4.80
C GLY A 61 16.83 8.87 5.93
N LEU A 62 16.58 9.86 6.79
CA LEU A 62 17.53 10.38 7.77
C LEU A 62 16.99 10.34 9.21
N ILE A 63 15.75 10.72 9.41
CA ILE A 63 15.17 10.90 10.76
C ILE A 63 14.49 9.58 11.17
N PRO A 64 14.94 8.91 12.25
CA PRO A 64 14.26 7.71 12.72
C PRO A 64 12.78 7.98 12.99
N ALA A 65 11.90 7.20 12.36
CA ALA A 65 10.45 7.28 12.50
C ALA A 65 9.88 6.10 13.29
N GLY A 66 10.72 5.16 13.72
CA GLY A 66 10.34 4.03 14.55
C GLY A 66 10.34 2.69 13.78
N GLU A 67 9.89 1.67 14.47
CA GLU A 67 9.77 0.30 13.96
C GLU A 67 8.30 -0.09 13.86
N GLN A 68 7.99 -0.94 12.89
CA GLN A 68 6.65 -1.45 12.68
C GLN A 68 6.66 -2.88 12.14
N ILE A 69 5.55 -3.55 12.33
CA ILE A 69 5.20 -4.77 11.59
C ILE A 69 4.35 -4.37 10.39
N ILE A 70 4.72 -4.88 9.23
CA ILE A 70 3.88 -4.95 8.03
C ILE A 70 3.33 -6.38 8.01
N ASP A 71 2.01 -6.54 8.10
CA ASP A 71 1.39 -7.86 8.16
C ASP A 71 0.53 -8.06 6.90
N ILE A 72 1.07 -8.86 5.99
CA ILE A 72 0.54 -9.04 4.64
C ILE A 72 -0.37 -10.26 4.58
N SER A 73 -1.53 -10.07 3.95
CA SER A 73 -2.35 -11.18 3.47
C SER A 73 -2.94 -10.85 2.10
N THR A 74 -3.24 -11.89 1.32
CA THR A 74 -3.76 -11.73 -0.04
C THR A 74 -5.13 -12.36 -0.20
N GLU A 75 -5.98 -11.71 -1.01
CA GLU A 75 -7.34 -12.17 -1.33
C GLU A 75 -7.60 -12.02 -2.83
N GLU A 76 -8.26 -13.01 -3.42
CA GLU A 76 -8.77 -12.94 -4.78
C GLU A 76 -10.28 -13.15 -4.77
N ARG A 77 -11.02 -12.28 -5.48
CA ARG A 77 -12.47 -12.42 -5.61
C ARG A 77 -12.97 -11.96 -6.96
N LEU A 78 -14.12 -12.47 -7.36
CA LEU A 78 -14.85 -12.00 -8.53
C LEU A 78 -15.83 -10.91 -8.09
N ASP A 79 -15.59 -9.67 -8.53
CA ASP A 79 -16.54 -8.57 -8.32
C ASP A 79 -17.45 -8.44 -9.55
N ARG A 80 -18.76 -8.29 -9.33
CA ARG A 80 -19.69 -7.90 -10.39
C ARG A 80 -19.47 -6.43 -10.72
N VAL A 81 -18.96 -6.16 -11.90
CA VAL A 81 -18.90 -4.78 -12.42
C VAL A 81 -20.32 -4.26 -12.55
N ARG A 82 -20.62 -3.06 -12.04
CA ARG A 82 -21.93 -2.42 -12.20
C ARG A 82 -22.20 -2.16 -13.69
N GLY A 83 -23.13 -2.92 -14.26
CA GLY A 83 -23.62 -2.77 -15.65
C GLY A 83 -24.40 -4.01 -16.05
N ARG A 84 -25.49 -3.84 -16.82
CA ARG A 84 -26.42 -4.94 -17.18
C ARG A 84 -25.78 -6.09 -17.99
N HIS A 85 -24.55 -5.88 -18.52
CA HIS A 85 -23.83 -6.85 -19.35
C HIS A 85 -22.33 -6.96 -19.03
N ALA A 86 -21.90 -6.50 -17.85
CA ALA A 86 -20.49 -6.59 -17.47
C ALA A 86 -20.16 -7.97 -16.90
N SER A 87 -19.17 -8.64 -17.48
CA SER A 87 -18.61 -9.87 -16.93
C SER A 87 -18.00 -9.62 -15.56
N PRO A 88 -18.03 -10.61 -14.65
CA PRO A 88 -17.31 -10.51 -13.39
C PRO A 88 -15.82 -10.22 -13.64
N ALA A 89 -15.27 -9.23 -12.98
CA ALA A 89 -13.84 -8.93 -13.04
C ALA A 89 -13.13 -9.57 -11.85
N LEU A 90 -11.99 -10.21 -12.10
CA LEU A 90 -11.11 -10.67 -11.04
C LEU A 90 -10.51 -9.44 -10.33
N VAL A 91 -10.71 -9.36 -9.03
CA VAL A 91 -10.10 -8.36 -8.15
C VAL A 91 -9.13 -9.07 -7.24
N ARG A 92 -7.87 -8.66 -7.30
CA ARG A 92 -6.81 -9.14 -6.40
C ARG A 92 -6.51 -8.06 -5.37
N ILE A 93 -6.39 -8.45 -4.11
CA ILE A 93 -6.31 -7.54 -2.98
C ILE A 93 -5.12 -7.94 -2.11
N VAL A 94 -4.31 -6.96 -1.74
CA VAL A 94 -3.31 -7.06 -0.67
C VAL A 94 -3.86 -6.30 0.53
N HIS A 95 -3.85 -6.94 1.67
CA HIS A 95 -4.10 -6.32 2.98
C HIS A 95 -2.78 -6.19 3.73
N ASP A 96 -2.62 -5.08 4.46
CA ASP A 96 -1.62 -4.89 5.48
C ASP A 96 -2.34 -4.50 6.77
N THR A 97 -2.33 -5.41 7.74
CA THR A 97 -2.94 -5.25 9.07
C THR A 97 -1.89 -5.08 10.16
N GLY A 98 -0.72 -4.60 9.78
CA GLY A 98 0.40 -4.40 10.68
C GLY A 98 0.17 -3.35 11.77
N ARG A 99 1.24 -3.03 12.50
CA ARG A 99 1.18 -2.14 13.64
C ARG A 99 2.53 -1.45 13.90
N GLY A 100 2.50 -0.24 14.44
CA GLY A 100 3.69 0.39 14.99
C GLY A 100 4.17 -0.32 16.26
N LEU A 101 5.49 -0.51 16.38
CA LEU A 101 6.12 -1.10 17.55
C LEU A 101 6.75 -0.06 18.46
N THR A 102 7.30 1.01 17.88
CA THR A 102 7.96 2.08 18.63
C THR A 102 7.39 3.45 18.26
N TRP A 103 7.55 4.43 19.14
CA TRP A 103 7.13 5.80 18.90
C TRP A 103 7.94 6.43 17.73
N PRO A 104 7.31 7.22 16.84
CA PRO A 104 5.92 7.72 16.87
C PRO A 104 4.89 6.81 16.18
N LEU A 105 5.26 5.69 15.59
CA LEU A 105 4.33 4.84 14.83
C LEU A 105 3.24 4.19 15.71
N THR A 106 3.50 4.00 17.01
CA THR A 106 2.52 3.50 17.98
C THR A 106 1.33 4.44 18.23
N ILE A 107 1.39 5.69 17.75
CA ILE A 107 0.26 6.63 17.82
C ILE A 107 -0.95 6.10 17.03
N THR A 108 -0.69 5.39 15.92
CA THR A 108 -1.76 4.84 15.09
C THR A 108 -2.17 3.46 15.56
N THR A 109 -3.49 3.29 15.69
CA THR A 109 -4.13 2.02 16.08
C THR A 109 -5.19 1.64 15.03
N GLY A 110 -5.57 0.35 15.00
CA GLY A 110 -6.56 -0.14 14.05
C GLY A 110 -6.13 0.07 12.61
N TRP A 111 -4.82 -0.06 12.34
CA TRP A 111 -4.26 0.04 11.00
C TRP A 111 -4.83 -1.04 10.11
N HIS A 112 -5.40 -0.63 8.99
CA HIS A 112 -5.82 -1.52 7.93
C HIS A 112 -5.63 -0.83 6.58
N HIS A 113 -4.64 -1.29 5.86
CA HIS A 113 -4.33 -0.80 4.52
C HIS A 113 -4.71 -1.87 3.50
N ARG A 114 -5.57 -1.51 2.56
CA ARG A 114 -6.12 -2.40 1.55
C ARG A 114 -5.83 -1.86 0.16
N MET A 115 -5.09 -2.61 -0.64
CA MET A 115 -4.74 -2.27 -2.01
C MET A 115 -5.36 -3.29 -2.96
N ALA A 116 -6.15 -2.85 -3.92
CA ALA A 116 -6.84 -3.73 -4.84
C ALA A 116 -6.57 -3.36 -6.30
N VAL A 117 -6.34 -4.38 -7.13
CA VAL A 117 -6.16 -4.24 -8.58
C VAL A 117 -7.19 -5.06 -9.33
N SER A 118 -7.67 -4.53 -10.44
CA SER A 118 -8.53 -5.24 -11.39
C SER A 118 -8.26 -4.74 -12.80
N GLU A 119 -8.45 -5.63 -13.77
CA GLU A 119 -8.25 -5.33 -15.18
C GLU A 119 -9.26 -4.29 -15.69
N LEU A 120 -8.80 -3.43 -16.58
CA LEU A 120 -9.58 -2.53 -17.41
C LEU A 120 -9.31 -2.79 -18.89
N PRO A 121 -10.26 -2.47 -19.80
CA PRO A 121 -10.03 -2.57 -21.23
C PRO A 121 -8.78 -1.79 -21.67
N GLY A 122 -8.06 -2.35 -22.65
CA GLY A 122 -6.89 -1.73 -23.25
C GLY A 122 -5.59 -1.93 -22.45
N GLY A 123 -5.44 -3.04 -21.73
CA GLY A 123 -4.21 -3.36 -21.00
C GLY A 123 -3.93 -2.43 -19.83
N ARG A 124 -4.98 -1.84 -19.26
CA ARG A 124 -4.88 -0.92 -18.11
C ARG A 124 -5.39 -1.57 -16.83
N THR A 125 -5.04 -0.99 -15.71
CA THR A 125 -5.43 -1.49 -14.38
C THR A 125 -6.18 -0.44 -13.60
N LEU A 126 -7.30 -0.83 -13.00
CA LEU A 126 -7.95 -0.07 -11.94
C LEU A 126 -7.27 -0.40 -10.61
N TYR A 127 -6.60 0.57 -10.03
CA TYR A 127 -6.02 0.51 -8.69
C TYR A 127 -6.92 1.25 -7.69
N ARG A 128 -7.18 0.62 -6.56
CA ARG A 128 -7.94 1.18 -5.44
C ARG A 128 -7.13 0.97 -4.17
N ASP A 129 -6.96 2.02 -3.40
CA ASP A 129 -6.17 2.02 -2.18
C ASP A 129 -7.01 2.66 -1.07
N GLU A 130 -7.14 1.95 0.04
CA GLU A 130 -7.88 2.37 1.21
C GLU A 130 -7.02 2.14 2.45
N LEU A 131 -6.68 3.22 3.14
CA LEU A 131 -6.09 3.18 4.47
C LEU A 131 -7.12 3.59 5.51
N SER A 132 -7.36 2.76 6.50
CA SER A 132 -8.14 3.11 7.69
C SER A 132 -7.28 2.98 8.96
N PHE A 133 -7.44 3.92 9.87
CA PHE A 133 -6.71 3.98 11.14
C PHE A 133 -7.39 4.90 12.14
N SER A 134 -6.92 4.85 13.39
CA SER A 134 -7.22 5.78 14.46
C SER A 134 -5.94 6.25 15.15
N ALA A 135 -5.95 7.45 15.72
CA ALA A 135 -4.86 8.01 16.54
C ALA A 135 -5.46 8.79 17.73
N GLY A 136 -6.60 8.32 18.26
CA GLY A 136 -7.30 9.02 19.33
C GLY A 136 -7.64 10.46 18.94
N VAL A 137 -7.36 11.41 19.82
CA VAL A 137 -7.61 12.85 19.59
C VAL A 137 -6.74 13.46 18.50
N LEU A 138 -5.60 12.81 18.17
CA LEU A 138 -4.68 13.26 17.12
C LEU A 138 -5.10 12.78 15.73
N THR A 139 -6.16 11.98 15.61
CA THR A 139 -6.60 11.40 14.34
C THR A 139 -6.73 12.41 13.20
N PRO A 140 -7.30 13.62 13.37
CA PRO A 140 -7.39 14.58 12.25
C PRO A 140 -6.03 15.08 11.75
N ALA A 141 -5.09 15.34 12.65
CA ALA A 141 -3.75 15.80 12.28
C ALA A 141 -2.94 14.69 11.59
N VAL A 142 -2.99 13.48 12.13
CA VAL A 142 -2.36 12.29 11.56
C VAL A 142 -2.98 11.94 10.20
N TRP A 143 -4.30 12.09 10.08
CA TRP A 143 -4.99 11.89 8.81
C TRP A 143 -4.49 12.85 7.72
N LEU A 144 -4.29 14.13 8.05
CA LEU A 144 -3.78 15.11 7.09
C LEU A 144 -2.36 14.74 6.61
N ALA A 145 -1.50 14.27 7.51
CA ALA A 145 -0.15 13.80 7.17
C ALA A 145 -0.20 12.58 6.24
N TYR A 146 -1.01 11.56 6.56
CA TYR A 146 -1.19 10.40 5.70
C TYR A 146 -1.86 10.77 4.37
N TRP A 147 -2.86 11.64 4.37
CA TRP A 147 -3.48 12.12 3.13
C TRP A 147 -2.45 12.73 2.19
N GLY A 148 -1.58 13.62 2.69
CA GLY A 148 -0.49 14.22 1.90
C GLY A 148 0.48 13.16 1.36
N PHE A 149 0.90 12.21 2.20
CA PHE A 149 1.77 11.13 1.81
C PHE A 149 1.12 10.21 0.76
N TRP A 150 -0.19 9.92 0.86
CA TRP A 150 -0.93 9.14 -0.14
C TRP A 150 -1.05 9.86 -1.48
N GLN A 151 -1.18 11.21 -1.50
CA GLN A 151 -1.16 11.97 -2.76
C GLN A 151 0.20 11.83 -3.46
N TRP A 152 1.29 11.87 -2.69
CA TRP A 152 2.63 11.59 -3.23
C TRP A 152 2.75 10.17 -3.78
N ARG A 153 2.34 9.17 -3.02
CA ARG A 153 2.34 7.77 -3.47
C ARG A 153 1.52 7.59 -4.74
N ALA A 154 0.36 8.22 -4.85
CA ALA A 154 -0.46 8.18 -6.06
C ALA A 154 0.31 8.66 -7.29
N LEU A 155 1.06 9.77 -7.15
CA LEU A 155 1.90 10.29 -8.22
C LEU A 155 3.07 9.34 -8.56
N ALA A 156 3.74 8.83 -7.55
CA ALA A 156 4.86 7.89 -7.70
C ALA A 156 4.41 6.58 -8.37
N ILE A 157 3.28 6.01 -7.94
CA ILE A 157 2.67 4.81 -8.53
C ILE A 157 2.35 5.04 -10.02
N ARG A 158 1.68 6.15 -10.36
CA ARG A 158 1.35 6.47 -11.77
C ARG A 158 2.59 6.58 -12.66
N ARG A 159 3.70 7.15 -12.13
CA ARG A 159 4.96 7.28 -12.86
C ARG A 159 5.68 5.96 -13.03
N ALA A 160 5.59 5.06 -12.05
CA ALA A 160 6.26 3.78 -12.07
C ALA A 160 5.50 2.71 -12.88
N ALA A 161 4.16 2.77 -12.90
CA ALA A 161 3.30 1.75 -13.49
C ALA A 161 3.64 1.36 -14.94
N PRO A 162 3.99 2.28 -15.87
CA PRO A 162 4.35 1.89 -17.23
C PRO A 162 5.61 1.03 -17.37
N TYR A 163 6.38 0.89 -16.29
CA TYR A 163 7.65 0.14 -16.25
C TYR A 163 7.57 -1.16 -15.45
N TRP A 164 6.40 -1.53 -14.96
CA TRP A 164 6.15 -2.74 -14.17
C TRP A 164 6.05 -4.02 -15.01
#